data_385ab47e31b524d632ebf70fa0c8855f
#
_entry.id   385ab47e31b524d632ebf70fa0c8855f
#
_cell.length_a   1.000
_cell.length_b   1.000
_cell.length_c   1.000
_cell.angle_alpha   90.00
_cell.angle_beta   90.00
_cell.angle_gamma   90.00
#
_symmetry.space_group_name_H-M   'P 1'
#
loop_
_entity.id
_entity.type
_entity.pdbx_description
1 polymer ?
#
loop_
_entity_poly.entity_id
_entity_poly.type
_entity_poly.pdbx_seq_one_letter_code
_entity_poly.pdbx_strand_id
1 'polypeptide(L)'
;VVLLANWHDKGDGWGPEPSHEGQGRELSGLLTTNPLALAGVSNLIEHLRPTYLRAILHGWEAALKADLELDWPQATELIADVLKHPIESTFPVEGGDFDDDKDFRGAKSAAIGLLEELLKKRGTVVVPDEYEEQLATLLIQTADDNAAWAEYDSYTPSGDGWDPLTISINWQWPGRVRGLILAATRSAE
;
A
#
# COMPACT_ATOMS: atom_id res chain seq x y z
N VAL A 1 -10.97 6.78 12.25
CA VAL A 1 -10.23 7.58 11.25
C VAL A 1 -9.92 8.96 11.80
N VAL A 2 -10.88 9.78 12.23
CA VAL A 2 -10.63 11.15 12.76
C VAL A 2 -9.63 11.16 13.93
N LEU A 3 -9.69 10.17 14.82
CA LEU A 3 -8.74 10.05 15.94
C LEU A 3 -7.33 9.75 15.41
N LEU A 4 -7.18 8.91 14.40
CA LEU A 4 -5.88 8.57 13.81
C LEU A 4 -5.23 9.75 13.08
N ALA A 5 -6.04 10.54 12.36
CA ALA A 5 -5.55 11.72 11.63
C ALA A 5 -4.99 12.82 12.56
N ASN A 6 -5.50 12.91 13.79
CA ASN A 6 -5.11 13.93 14.76
C ASN A 6 -4.30 13.38 15.94
N TRP A 7 -3.97 12.10 15.90
CA TRP A 7 -3.20 11.49 16.98
C TRP A 7 -1.72 11.84 16.85
N HIS A 8 -1.10 12.16 17.95
CA HIS A 8 0.33 12.44 18.06
C HIS A 8 0.93 11.52 19.11
N ASP A 9 2.07 10.96 18.78
CA ASP A 9 2.88 10.22 19.74
C ASP A 9 3.33 11.19 20.84
N LYS A 10 3.04 10.84 22.10
CA LYS A 10 3.45 11.61 23.29
C LYS A 10 4.54 10.89 24.07
N GLY A 11 5.05 9.78 23.52
CA GLY A 11 5.99 8.91 24.17
C GLY A 11 7.36 9.57 24.36
N ASP A 12 7.99 9.24 25.46
CA ASP A 12 9.39 9.56 25.70
C ASP A 12 10.34 8.47 25.15
N GLY A 13 9.79 7.51 24.42
CA GLY A 13 10.52 6.38 23.80
C GLY A 13 10.87 5.26 24.79
N TRP A 14 10.34 5.30 26.01
CA TRP A 14 10.57 4.27 27.03
C TRP A 14 9.26 3.59 27.43
N GLY A 15 9.05 2.36 26.95
CA GLY A 15 7.94 1.51 27.38
C GLY A 15 6.98 1.12 26.25
N PRO A 16 5.94 0.33 26.53
CA PRO A 16 4.93 -0.09 25.57
C PRO A 16 3.92 1.05 25.34
N GLU A 17 4.36 2.13 24.72
CA GLU A 17 3.51 3.25 24.38
C GLU A 17 2.81 3.03 23.04
N PRO A 18 1.60 3.59 22.85
CA PRO A 18 0.93 3.53 21.55
C PRO A 18 1.78 4.24 20.49
N SER A 19 2.14 3.55 19.44
CA SER A 19 2.84 4.12 18.27
C SER A 19 1.93 4.17 17.06
N HIS A 20 2.28 4.96 16.03
CA HIS A 20 1.58 4.99 14.75
C HIS A 20 1.57 3.59 14.10
N GLU A 21 2.70 2.90 14.13
CA GLU A 21 2.82 1.54 13.62
C GLU A 21 1.96 0.55 14.42
N GLY A 22 1.94 0.64 15.75
CA GLY A 22 1.10 -0.19 16.60
C GLY A 22 -0.39 -0.03 16.27
N GLN A 23 -0.86 1.21 16.14
CA GLN A 23 -2.23 1.52 15.72
C GLN A 23 -2.51 1.07 14.29
N GLY A 24 -1.53 1.18 13.39
CA GLY A 24 -1.61 0.67 12.03
C GLY A 24 -1.81 -0.84 12.00
N ARG A 25 -1.10 -1.60 12.83
CA ARG A 25 -1.28 -3.07 12.95
C ARG A 25 -2.68 -3.43 13.42
N GLU A 26 -3.21 -2.73 14.41
CA GLU A 26 -4.59 -2.95 14.89
C GLU A 26 -5.62 -2.62 13.79
N LEU A 27 -5.42 -1.53 13.05
CA LEU A 27 -6.26 -1.16 11.91
C LEU A 27 -6.21 -2.21 10.81
N SER A 28 -5.03 -2.69 10.45
CA SER A 28 -4.85 -3.76 9.46
C SER A 28 -5.53 -5.06 9.91
N GLY A 29 -5.38 -5.44 11.18
CA GLY A 29 -6.05 -6.60 11.77
C GLY A 29 -7.57 -6.50 11.72
N LEU A 30 -8.13 -5.33 12.03
CA LEU A 30 -9.56 -5.07 11.90
C LEU A 30 -10.04 -5.27 10.46
N LEU A 31 -9.33 -4.68 9.49
CA LEU A 31 -9.73 -4.72 8.07
C LEU A 31 -9.54 -6.11 7.45
N THR A 32 -8.61 -6.91 7.95
CA THR A 32 -8.45 -8.32 7.53
C THR A 32 -9.73 -9.13 7.78
N THR A 33 -10.48 -8.83 8.85
CA THR A 33 -11.70 -9.55 9.23
C THR A 33 -12.99 -8.81 8.89
N ASN A 34 -12.91 -7.49 8.74
CA ASN A 34 -14.04 -6.64 8.40
C ASN A 34 -13.58 -5.55 7.42
N PRO A 35 -13.38 -5.89 6.13
CA PRO A 35 -12.87 -4.95 5.13
C PRO A 35 -13.79 -3.74 4.90
N LEU A 36 -15.08 -3.85 5.18
CA LEU A 36 -16.06 -2.78 5.03
C LEU A 36 -16.12 -1.82 6.24
N ALA A 37 -15.29 -2.00 7.26
CA ALA A 37 -15.28 -1.14 8.45
C ALA A 37 -14.99 0.34 8.17
N LEU A 38 -14.41 0.65 7.01
CA LEU A 38 -14.12 2.02 6.55
C LEU A 38 -15.07 2.49 5.44
N ALA A 39 -16.10 1.73 5.10
CA ALA A 39 -17.05 2.12 4.05
C ALA A 39 -17.66 3.50 4.33
N GLY A 40 -17.68 4.35 3.31
CA GLY A 40 -18.26 5.69 3.38
C GLY A 40 -17.41 6.76 4.08
N VAL A 41 -16.14 6.49 4.39
CA VAL A 41 -15.21 7.48 5.00
C VAL A 41 -13.99 7.80 4.13
N SER A 42 -14.09 7.65 2.83
CA SER A 42 -12.97 7.88 1.87
C SER A 42 -12.28 9.22 2.07
N ASN A 43 -13.05 10.30 2.20
CA ASN A 43 -12.54 11.65 2.40
C ASN A 43 -11.72 11.86 3.69
N LEU A 44 -11.80 10.93 4.62
CA LEU A 44 -11.00 10.96 5.86
C LEU A 44 -9.74 10.10 5.74
N ILE A 45 -9.75 9.11 4.85
CA ILE A 45 -8.65 8.17 4.66
C ILE A 45 -7.49 8.84 3.91
N GLU A 46 -7.78 9.61 2.87
CA GLU A 46 -6.79 10.30 2.02
C GLU A 46 -5.87 11.27 2.78
N HIS A 47 -6.30 11.72 3.97
CA HIS A 47 -5.52 12.62 4.83
C HIS A 47 -4.70 11.89 5.90
N LEU A 48 -4.71 10.56 5.90
CA LEU A 48 -3.95 9.77 6.85
C LEU A 48 -2.45 9.75 6.50
N ARG A 49 -1.63 9.52 7.51
CA ARG A 49 -0.20 9.28 7.33
C ARG A 49 0.06 8.02 6.50
N PRO A 50 1.19 7.95 5.78
CA PRO A 50 1.54 6.77 4.97
C PRO A 50 1.47 5.45 5.73
N THR A 51 1.85 5.42 7.00
CA THR A 51 1.79 4.25 7.88
C THR A 51 0.37 3.68 7.97
N TYR A 52 -0.65 4.53 8.12
CA TYR A 52 -2.04 4.08 8.17
C TYR A 52 -2.57 3.67 6.79
N LEU A 53 -2.18 4.39 5.73
CA LEU A 53 -2.55 4.03 4.36
C LEU A 53 -1.98 2.65 4.00
N ARG A 54 -0.72 2.39 4.33
CA ARG A 54 -0.09 1.07 4.19
C ARG A 54 -0.84 0.00 4.97
N ALA A 55 -1.21 0.29 6.21
CA ALA A 55 -1.94 -0.65 7.06
C ALA A 55 -3.33 -1.00 6.50
N ILE A 56 -4.07 -0.02 5.95
CA ILE A 56 -5.36 -0.23 5.29
C ILE A 56 -5.20 -1.14 4.08
N LEU A 57 -4.24 -0.84 3.20
CA LEU A 57 -3.99 -1.61 1.98
C LEU A 57 -3.59 -3.06 2.30
N HIS A 58 -2.74 -3.29 3.30
CA HIS A 58 -2.39 -4.63 3.75
C HIS A 58 -3.57 -5.39 4.38
N GLY A 59 -4.41 -4.70 5.15
CA GLY A 59 -5.62 -5.29 5.72
C GLY A 59 -6.59 -5.74 4.62
N TRP A 60 -6.80 -4.93 3.60
CA TRP A 60 -7.63 -5.28 2.44
C TRP A 60 -7.01 -6.40 1.58
N GLU A 61 -5.69 -6.40 1.37
CA GLU A 61 -5.01 -7.49 0.68
C GLU A 61 -5.20 -8.84 1.44
N ALA A 62 -5.08 -8.82 2.76
CA ALA A 62 -5.29 -9.99 3.59
C ALA A 62 -6.77 -10.44 3.57
N ALA A 63 -7.72 -9.51 3.57
CA ALA A 63 -9.15 -9.80 3.44
C ALA A 63 -9.48 -10.48 2.10
N LEU A 64 -8.92 -10.00 0.98
CA LEU A 64 -9.07 -10.65 -0.33
C LEU A 64 -8.50 -12.07 -0.34
N LYS A 65 -7.34 -12.29 0.27
CA LYS A 65 -6.75 -13.64 0.42
C LYS A 65 -7.64 -14.56 1.26
N ALA A 66 -8.46 -14.00 2.14
CA ALA A 66 -9.46 -14.71 2.93
C ALA A 66 -10.84 -14.76 2.23
N ASP A 67 -10.92 -14.39 0.95
CA ASP A 67 -12.14 -14.41 0.12
C ASP A 67 -13.26 -13.50 0.65
N LEU A 68 -12.88 -12.33 1.21
CA LEU A 68 -13.79 -11.30 1.67
C LEU A 68 -13.89 -10.16 0.66
N GLU A 69 -15.11 -9.67 0.43
CA GLU A 69 -15.40 -8.59 -0.51
C GLU A 69 -14.97 -7.22 0.04
N LEU A 70 -14.45 -6.35 -0.84
CA LEU A 70 -14.09 -4.96 -0.52
C LEU A 70 -15.18 -3.98 -0.94
N ASP A 71 -15.12 -2.75 -0.41
CA ASP A 71 -15.78 -1.59 -1.00
C ASP A 71 -14.95 -1.15 -2.23
N TRP A 72 -15.36 -1.60 -3.42
CA TRP A 72 -14.61 -1.43 -4.66
C TRP A 72 -14.35 0.03 -5.02
N PRO A 73 -15.38 0.92 -4.96
CA PRO A 73 -15.15 2.36 -5.15
C PRO A 73 -14.04 2.89 -4.25
N GLN A 74 -14.12 2.60 -2.96
CA GLN A 74 -13.18 3.11 -1.97
C GLN A 74 -11.78 2.51 -2.15
N ALA A 75 -11.67 1.22 -2.44
CA ALA A 75 -10.39 0.56 -2.65
C ALA A 75 -9.68 1.12 -3.88
N THR A 76 -10.39 1.29 -4.99
CA THR A 76 -9.85 1.85 -6.23
C THR A 76 -9.42 3.30 -6.05
N GLU A 77 -10.23 4.12 -5.38
CA GLU A 77 -9.93 5.51 -5.08
C GLU A 77 -8.66 5.64 -4.22
N LEU A 78 -8.56 4.87 -3.14
CA LEU A 78 -7.38 4.90 -2.28
C LEU A 78 -6.10 4.44 -2.99
N ILE A 79 -6.17 3.37 -3.78
CA ILE A 79 -5.02 2.92 -4.58
C ILE A 79 -4.57 4.05 -5.53
N ALA A 80 -5.52 4.66 -6.25
CA ALA A 80 -5.23 5.74 -7.18
C ALA A 80 -4.60 6.94 -6.49
N ASP A 81 -5.09 7.31 -5.33
CA ASP A 81 -4.58 8.43 -4.54
C ASP A 81 -3.16 8.16 -4.04
N VAL A 82 -2.92 7.02 -3.40
CA VAL A 82 -1.60 6.63 -2.90
C VAL A 82 -0.56 6.60 -4.03
N LEU A 83 -0.93 6.08 -5.22
CA LEU A 83 0.00 6.00 -6.34
C LEU A 83 0.36 7.37 -6.93
N LYS A 84 -0.52 8.38 -6.82
CA LYS A 84 -0.27 9.76 -7.28
C LYS A 84 0.69 10.55 -6.39
N HIS A 85 0.76 10.23 -5.10
CA HIS A 85 1.60 10.97 -4.19
C HIS A 85 3.07 10.91 -4.59
N PRO A 86 3.81 12.04 -4.57
CA PRO A 86 5.26 12.01 -4.75
C PRO A 86 5.94 11.20 -3.64
N ILE A 87 6.94 10.41 -4.00
CA ILE A 87 7.72 9.63 -3.03
C ILE A 87 8.43 10.55 -2.02
N GLU A 88 8.84 11.72 -2.48
CA GLU A 88 9.57 12.72 -1.70
C GLU A 88 8.72 13.44 -0.66
N SER A 89 7.40 13.22 -0.65
CA SER A 89 6.53 13.74 0.40
C SER A 89 6.90 13.11 1.74
N THR A 90 7.60 13.87 2.57
CA THR A 90 8.09 13.39 3.87
C THR A 90 7.14 13.77 4.98
N PHE A 91 6.96 12.84 5.91
CA PHE A 91 6.23 13.05 7.15
C PHE A 91 7.22 13.09 8.32
N PRO A 92 7.03 13.96 9.31
CA PRO A 92 7.85 13.96 10.49
C PRO A 92 7.63 12.63 11.24
N VAL A 93 8.73 11.94 11.54
CA VAL A 93 8.73 10.79 12.44
C VAL A 93 8.79 11.32 13.86
N GLU A 94 7.78 11.02 14.64
CA GLU A 94 7.64 11.45 16.02
C GLU A 94 8.15 10.36 16.96
N GLY A 95 8.69 10.75 18.11
CA GLY A 95 8.96 9.83 19.21
C GLY A 95 10.05 8.78 18.99
N GLY A 96 10.80 8.83 17.88
CA GLY A 96 11.83 7.82 17.58
C GLY A 96 11.25 6.48 17.12
N ASP A 97 10.00 6.46 16.66
CA ASP A 97 9.35 5.29 16.12
C ASP A 97 10.01 4.88 14.80
N PHE A 98 10.88 3.86 14.86
CA PHE A 98 11.66 3.39 13.71
C PHE A 98 10.80 2.74 12.62
N ASP A 99 9.58 2.33 12.97
CA ASP A 99 8.67 1.62 12.08
C ASP A 99 7.66 2.56 11.40
N ASP A 100 7.64 3.85 11.74
CA ASP A 100 6.76 4.83 11.11
C ASP A 100 7.26 5.18 9.70
N ASP A 101 6.35 5.18 8.73
CA ASP A 101 6.70 5.50 7.34
C ASP A 101 7.02 7.00 7.19
N LYS A 102 8.26 7.29 6.79
CA LYS A 102 8.72 8.66 6.54
C LYS A 102 8.17 9.25 5.25
N ASP A 103 7.78 8.37 4.33
CA ASP A 103 7.33 8.72 2.98
C ASP A 103 6.30 7.71 2.45
N PHE A 104 5.87 7.88 1.21
CA PHE A 104 4.87 7.02 0.60
C PHE A 104 5.38 5.69 0.04
N ARG A 105 6.67 5.33 0.17
CA ARG A 105 7.21 4.09 -0.42
C ARG A 105 6.49 2.85 0.09
N GLY A 106 6.30 2.74 1.40
CA GLY A 106 5.59 1.62 2.03
C GLY A 106 4.14 1.51 1.57
N ALA A 107 3.42 2.64 1.56
CA ALA A 107 2.03 2.68 1.10
C ALA A 107 1.90 2.35 -0.41
N LYS A 108 2.81 2.86 -1.26
CA LYS A 108 2.85 2.51 -2.69
C LYS A 108 3.13 1.03 -2.92
N SER A 109 4.06 0.46 -2.17
CA SER A 109 4.34 -0.98 -2.23
C SER A 109 3.12 -1.81 -1.86
N ALA A 110 2.41 -1.42 -0.81
CA ALA A 110 1.17 -2.08 -0.39
C ALA A 110 0.05 -1.92 -1.45
N ALA A 111 -0.07 -0.75 -2.09
CA ALA A 111 -1.02 -0.53 -3.18
C ALA A 111 -0.74 -1.45 -4.39
N ILE A 112 0.52 -1.61 -4.77
CA ILE A 112 0.92 -2.53 -5.84
C ILE A 112 0.64 -3.99 -5.44
N GLY A 113 0.91 -4.37 -4.20
CA GLY A 113 0.58 -5.70 -3.68
C GLY A 113 -0.92 -6.00 -3.74
N LEU A 114 -1.74 -5.04 -3.34
CA LEU A 114 -3.20 -5.15 -3.44
C LEU A 114 -3.66 -5.25 -4.90
N LEU A 115 -3.10 -4.43 -5.82
CA LEU A 115 -3.37 -4.52 -7.25
C LEU A 115 -3.03 -5.91 -7.82
N GLU A 116 -1.87 -6.47 -7.45
CA GLU A 116 -1.51 -7.83 -7.85
C GLU A 116 -2.54 -8.86 -7.34
N GLU A 117 -2.98 -8.74 -6.10
CA GLU A 117 -3.95 -9.67 -5.52
C GLU A 117 -5.31 -9.56 -6.20
N LEU A 118 -5.77 -8.33 -6.50
CA LEU A 118 -7.01 -8.07 -7.25
C LEU A 118 -7.00 -8.67 -8.66
N LEU A 119 -5.83 -8.68 -9.31
CA LEU A 119 -5.68 -9.24 -10.65
C LEU A 119 -5.47 -10.76 -10.66
N LYS A 120 -5.21 -11.38 -9.51
CA LYS A 120 -5.18 -12.83 -9.39
C LYS A 120 -6.62 -13.35 -9.34
N LYS A 121 -7.01 -14.23 -10.27
CA LYS A 121 -8.29 -14.96 -10.17
C LYS A 121 -8.19 -16.00 -9.05
N ARG A 122 -8.49 -15.62 -7.83
CA ARG A 122 -8.49 -16.51 -6.67
C ARG A 122 -9.80 -16.35 -5.89
N GLY A 123 -10.31 -17.48 -5.43
CA GLY A 123 -11.51 -17.48 -4.57
C GLY A 123 -12.81 -17.20 -5.31
N THR A 124 -13.81 -16.78 -4.55
CA THR A 124 -15.17 -16.47 -5.04
C THR A 124 -15.41 -14.98 -5.24
N VAL A 125 -14.55 -14.13 -4.68
CA VAL A 125 -14.63 -12.68 -4.86
C VAL A 125 -14.17 -12.31 -6.27
N VAL A 126 -15.06 -11.67 -7.00
CA VAL A 126 -14.84 -11.20 -8.37
C VAL A 126 -14.80 -9.69 -8.37
N VAL A 127 -13.73 -9.12 -8.92
CA VAL A 127 -13.65 -7.68 -9.16
C VAL A 127 -14.71 -7.33 -10.23
N PRO A 128 -15.63 -6.37 -9.96
CA PRO A 128 -16.56 -5.94 -10.99
C PRO A 128 -15.83 -5.34 -12.21
N ASP A 129 -16.33 -5.63 -13.42
CA ASP A 129 -15.69 -5.26 -14.69
C ASP A 129 -15.36 -3.75 -14.78
N GLU A 130 -16.22 -2.90 -14.21
CA GLU A 130 -16.02 -1.45 -14.18
C GLU A 130 -14.77 -1.00 -13.43
N TYR A 131 -14.32 -1.78 -12.43
CA TYR A 131 -13.09 -1.49 -11.66
C TYR A 131 -11.87 -2.21 -12.24
N GLU A 132 -12.06 -3.33 -12.94
CA GLU A 132 -10.96 -4.11 -13.50
C GLU A 132 -10.13 -3.29 -14.50
N GLU A 133 -10.79 -2.55 -15.41
CA GLU A 133 -10.13 -1.68 -16.38
C GLU A 133 -9.39 -0.52 -15.69
N GLN A 134 -10.00 0.08 -14.65
CA GLN A 134 -9.39 1.15 -13.88
C GLN A 134 -8.14 0.67 -13.15
N LEU A 135 -8.19 -0.49 -12.50
CA LEU A 135 -7.08 -1.08 -11.77
C LEU A 135 -5.93 -1.46 -12.71
N ALA A 136 -6.24 -2.04 -13.88
CA ALA A 136 -5.24 -2.33 -14.90
C ALA A 136 -4.57 -1.03 -15.41
N THR A 137 -5.33 0.02 -15.64
CA THR A 137 -4.82 1.33 -16.05
C THR A 137 -3.88 1.93 -14.99
N LEU A 138 -4.26 1.88 -13.71
CA LEU A 138 -3.42 2.34 -12.60
C LEU A 138 -2.07 1.59 -12.57
N LEU A 139 -2.11 0.28 -12.78
CA LEU A 139 -0.89 -0.53 -12.81
C LEU A 139 0.02 -0.17 -13.99
N ILE A 140 -0.57 0.03 -15.19
CA ILE A 140 0.18 0.46 -16.39
C ILE A 140 0.84 1.83 -16.14
N GLN A 141 0.14 2.77 -15.54
CA GLN A 141 0.70 4.09 -15.20
C GLN A 141 1.89 3.99 -14.25
N THR A 142 1.89 3.02 -13.31
CA THR A 142 3.02 2.82 -12.42
C THR A 142 4.24 2.18 -13.11
N ALA A 143 4.04 1.48 -14.22
CA ALA A 143 5.10 0.77 -14.94
C ALA A 143 5.96 1.69 -15.83
N ASP A 144 5.42 2.84 -16.26
CA ASP A 144 6.13 3.83 -17.09
C ASP A 144 6.96 4.81 -16.25
N ASP A 145 7.19 4.51 -14.98
CA ASP A 145 7.83 5.42 -14.04
C ASP A 145 9.36 5.27 -14.06
N ASN A 146 10.06 6.28 -14.60
CA ASN A 146 11.52 6.41 -14.48
C ASN A 146 11.99 6.42 -13.02
N ALA A 147 11.11 6.73 -12.06
CA ALA A 147 11.38 6.62 -10.65
C ALA A 147 11.72 5.18 -10.20
N ALA A 148 11.30 4.16 -10.94
CA ALA A 148 11.66 2.77 -10.65
C ALA A 148 13.18 2.55 -10.73
N TRP A 149 13.84 3.16 -11.69
CA TRP A 149 15.30 3.11 -11.83
C TRP A 149 16.00 3.98 -10.81
N ALA A 150 15.47 5.16 -10.52
CA ALA A 150 15.98 6.01 -9.44
C ALA A 150 15.84 5.32 -8.07
N GLU A 151 14.77 4.57 -7.84
CA GLU A 151 14.63 3.74 -6.66
C GLU A 151 15.70 2.65 -6.62
N TYR A 152 15.91 1.91 -7.72
CA TYR A 152 16.98 0.90 -7.82
C TYR A 152 18.35 1.51 -7.51
N ASP A 153 18.66 2.64 -8.13
CA ASP A 153 19.93 3.35 -7.91
C ASP A 153 20.08 3.81 -6.46
N SER A 154 18.99 4.09 -5.76
CA SER A 154 19.02 4.43 -4.32
C SER A 154 19.43 3.28 -3.42
N TYR A 155 19.22 2.03 -3.85
CA TYR A 155 19.68 0.83 -3.15
C TYR A 155 21.14 0.45 -3.49
N THR A 156 21.75 1.11 -4.49
CA THR A 156 23.12 0.87 -4.93
C THR A 156 24.05 2.08 -4.75
N PRO A 157 24.05 2.79 -3.62
CA PRO A 157 24.95 3.92 -3.47
C PRO A 157 26.39 3.43 -3.34
N SER A 158 27.22 3.85 -4.28
CA SER A 158 28.70 3.91 -4.21
C SER A 158 29.41 2.77 -3.48
N GLY A 159 29.35 1.55 -3.97
CA GLY A 159 30.39 0.54 -3.70
C GLY A 159 30.17 -0.44 -2.54
N ASP A 160 29.38 -0.12 -1.53
CA ASP A 160 29.04 -1.02 -0.40
C ASP A 160 27.62 -1.56 -0.53
N GLY A 161 27.21 -1.86 -1.76
CA GLY A 161 25.85 -2.15 -2.14
C GLY A 161 25.23 -3.31 -1.39
N TRP A 162 23.94 -3.18 -1.10
CA TRP A 162 23.07 -4.28 -0.68
C TRP A 162 23.24 -5.44 -1.66
N ASP A 163 23.18 -6.66 -1.14
CA ASP A 163 23.27 -7.81 -2.03
C ASP A 163 22.08 -7.81 -3.02
N PRO A 164 22.28 -8.38 -4.23
CA PRO A 164 21.24 -8.36 -5.27
C PRO A 164 19.93 -9.01 -4.84
N LEU A 165 19.97 -9.95 -3.90
CA LEU A 165 18.77 -10.61 -3.38
C LEU A 165 17.94 -9.62 -2.53
N THR A 166 18.59 -8.90 -1.63
CA THR A 166 17.94 -7.85 -0.82
C THR A 166 17.34 -6.77 -1.70
N ILE A 167 18.04 -6.33 -2.74
CA ILE A 167 17.50 -5.37 -3.72
C ILE A 167 16.25 -5.95 -4.40
N SER A 168 16.32 -7.19 -4.89
CA SER A 168 15.22 -7.81 -5.64
C SER A 168 13.97 -8.03 -4.79
N ILE A 169 14.10 -8.21 -3.48
CA ILE A 169 13.00 -8.38 -2.54
C ILE A 169 12.33 -7.03 -2.22
N ASN A 170 13.14 -5.98 -2.06
CA ASN A 170 12.65 -4.67 -1.63
C ASN A 170 12.28 -3.75 -2.80
N TRP A 171 12.74 -4.05 -4.01
CA TRP A 171 12.44 -3.27 -5.20
C TRP A 171 11.01 -3.54 -5.68
N GLN A 172 10.24 -2.48 -5.86
CA GLN A 172 8.82 -2.58 -6.24
C GLN A 172 8.60 -3.04 -7.70
N TRP A 173 9.60 -2.90 -8.57
CA TRP A 173 9.48 -3.22 -10.00
C TRP A 173 9.05 -4.67 -10.30
N PRO A 174 9.58 -5.71 -9.63
CA PRO A 174 9.11 -7.08 -9.85
C PRO A 174 7.62 -7.26 -9.59
N GLY A 175 7.06 -6.57 -8.59
CA GLY A 175 5.62 -6.56 -8.30
C GLY A 175 4.81 -5.95 -9.45
N ARG A 176 5.24 -4.79 -9.95
CA ARG A 176 4.61 -4.11 -11.09
C ARG A 176 4.60 -4.99 -12.33
N VAL A 177 5.72 -5.64 -12.66
CA VAL A 177 5.82 -6.56 -13.81
C VAL A 177 4.89 -7.75 -13.66
N ARG A 178 4.83 -8.39 -12.49
CA ARG A 178 3.88 -9.49 -12.23
C ARG A 178 2.44 -9.04 -12.44
N GLY A 179 2.06 -7.90 -11.89
CA GLY A 179 0.73 -7.34 -12.07
C GLY A 179 0.39 -7.07 -13.53
N LEU A 180 1.31 -6.50 -14.32
CA LEU A 180 1.13 -6.28 -15.77
C LEU A 180 0.94 -7.58 -16.53
N ILE A 181 1.69 -8.63 -16.23
CA ILE A 181 1.52 -9.95 -16.82
C ILE A 181 0.12 -10.50 -16.51
N LEU A 182 -0.33 -10.36 -15.25
CA LEU A 182 -1.67 -10.79 -14.84
C LEU A 182 -2.77 -10.02 -15.58
N ALA A 183 -2.65 -8.70 -15.68
CA ALA A 183 -3.60 -7.88 -16.43
C ALA A 183 -3.66 -8.27 -17.91
N ALA A 184 -2.51 -8.47 -18.57
CA ALA A 184 -2.44 -8.87 -19.96
C ALA A 184 -3.04 -10.27 -20.21
N THR A 185 -2.84 -11.22 -19.31
CA THR A 185 -3.41 -12.57 -19.44
C THR A 185 -4.93 -12.58 -19.29
N ARG A 186 -5.48 -11.72 -18.41
CA ARG A 186 -6.94 -11.58 -18.26
C ARG A 186 -7.60 -10.97 -19.49
N SER A 187 -6.99 -9.98 -20.11
CA SER A 187 -7.53 -9.32 -21.30
C SER A 187 -7.55 -10.24 -22.53
N ALA A 188 -6.88 -11.39 -22.48
CA ALA A 188 -6.81 -12.36 -23.57
C ALA A 188 -7.84 -13.50 -23.46
N GLU A 189 -8.58 -13.60 -22.37
CA GLU A 189 -9.67 -14.55 -22.12
C GLU A 189 -11.02 -13.96 -22.50
#